data_3308c774b8c0e608a5e546e3a1162721
#
_entry.id   3308c774b8c0e608a5e546e3a1162721
#
_cell.length_a   1.000
_cell.length_b   1.000
_cell.length_c   1.000
_cell.angle_alpha   90.00
_cell.angle_beta   90.00
_cell.angle_gamma   90.00
#
_symmetry.space_group_name_H-M   'P 1'
#
loop_
_entity.id
_entity.type
_entity.pdbx_description
1 polymer ?
#
loop_
_entity_poly.entity_id
_entity_poly.type
_entity_poly.pdbx_seq_one_letter_code
_entity_poly.pdbx_strand_id
1 'polypeptide(L)'
;QSTNNAGIVTNIPSTDVVWATGKNVRFKPGCVYKTLGKTLLATVPNSTPIRAMFTFRGYDNAFRTIVCCDKKVYSYAEEYTTYTDITPSTAPSYVNAIWQFELIGGLPILTNGVNGIWKWPSFGSVLQKMSIPLAKYMKNSMHRLMLGHVTEGSYEYPSRVRWSKSAQPEVFTIGKDGKGGRADFIKMTGDGMESQERIKGFGNFKNRVFV
;
A
#
# COMPACT_ATOMS: atom_id res chain seq x y z
N GLN A 1 4.27 -32.96 -31.27
CA GLN A 1 5.19 -31.81 -31.14
C GLN A 1 5.57 -31.69 -29.66
N SER A 2 6.85 -31.86 -29.34
CA SER A 2 7.37 -31.66 -28.01
C SER A 2 7.32 -30.17 -27.64
N THR A 3 6.52 -29.81 -26.67
CA THR A 3 6.54 -28.43 -26.14
C THR A 3 7.78 -28.25 -25.30
N ASN A 4 8.67 -27.38 -25.73
CA ASN A 4 9.86 -27.04 -24.98
C ASN A 4 9.49 -26.21 -23.74
N ASN A 5 10.08 -26.51 -22.58
CA ASN A 5 9.81 -25.84 -21.30
C ASN A 5 10.37 -24.40 -21.19
N ALA A 6 10.96 -23.89 -22.24
CA ALA A 6 11.68 -22.61 -22.22
C ALA A 6 10.79 -21.33 -22.22
N GLY A 7 9.47 -21.47 -22.29
CA GLY A 7 8.58 -20.32 -22.41
C GLY A 7 8.65 -19.62 -23.77
N ILE A 8 8.46 -18.29 -23.77
CA ILE A 8 8.59 -17.48 -25.00
C ILE A 8 10.02 -16.99 -25.13
N VAL A 9 10.68 -17.35 -26.20
CA VAL A 9 12.08 -16.99 -26.47
C VAL A 9 12.17 -16.30 -27.83
N THR A 10 12.80 -15.15 -27.89
CA THR A 10 12.83 -14.28 -29.08
C THR A 10 14.12 -14.33 -29.90
N ASN A 11 15.19 -14.93 -29.39
CA ASN A 11 16.52 -14.94 -30.02
C ASN A 11 17.13 -16.34 -30.10
N ILE A 12 16.42 -17.32 -30.70
CA ILE A 12 16.96 -18.66 -30.91
C ILE A 12 17.17 -18.91 -32.40
N PRO A 13 18.25 -19.60 -32.80
CA PRO A 13 18.44 -20.07 -34.16
C PRO A 13 17.25 -20.93 -34.60
N SER A 14 16.86 -20.82 -35.85
CA SER A 14 15.66 -21.43 -36.47
C SER A 14 15.56 -22.95 -36.40
N THR A 15 16.51 -23.63 -35.80
CA THR A 15 16.56 -25.09 -35.65
C THR A 15 15.80 -25.62 -34.44
N ASP A 16 15.51 -24.77 -33.44
CA ASP A 16 14.82 -25.20 -32.24
C ASP A 16 13.32 -24.92 -32.30
N VAL A 17 12.52 -25.91 -31.94
CA VAL A 17 11.07 -25.78 -31.89
C VAL A 17 10.69 -25.06 -30.58
N VAL A 18 10.63 -23.74 -30.65
CA VAL A 18 10.27 -22.88 -29.51
C VAL A 18 9.13 -21.93 -29.86
N TRP A 19 8.42 -21.48 -28.86
CA TRP A 19 7.41 -20.47 -29.04
C TRP A 19 8.04 -19.08 -29.15
N ALA A 20 7.97 -18.45 -30.29
CA ALA A 20 8.47 -17.10 -30.50
C ALA A 20 7.46 -16.03 -30.02
N THR A 21 6.17 -16.31 -30.11
CA THR A 21 5.11 -15.40 -29.67
C THR A 21 3.95 -16.16 -29.06
N GLY A 22 3.27 -15.57 -28.11
CA GLY A 22 2.04 -16.13 -27.53
C GLY A 22 1.21 -15.03 -26.85
N LYS A 23 -0.12 -15.05 -27.11
CA LYS A 23 -1.08 -14.17 -26.43
C LYS A 23 -2.09 -15.02 -25.65
N ASN A 24 -2.43 -14.59 -24.43
CA ASN A 24 -3.42 -15.26 -23.59
C ASN A 24 -3.09 -16.74 -23.33
N VAL A 25 -1.81 -17.06 -23.16
CA VAL A 25 -1.34 -18.40 -22.83
C VAL A 25 -0.46 -18.38 -21.60
N ARG A 26 -0.49 -19.48 -20.84
CA ARG A 26 0.38 -19.76 -19.70
C ARG A 26 1.15 -21.02 -19.98
N PHE A 27 2.46 -20.97 -19.82
CA PHE A 27 3.33 -22.13 -19.94
C PHE A 27 3.46 -22.82 -18.56
N LYS A 28 3.28 -24.12 -18.54
CA LYS A 28 3.64 -25.01 -17.43
C LYS A 28 4.53 -26.11 -17.99
N PRO A 29 5.35 -26.78 -17.16
CA PRO A 29 6.18 -27.87 -17.64
C PRO A 29 5.37 -28.89 -18.48
N GLY A 30 5.79 -29.05 -19.75
CA GLY A 30 5.16 -29.98 -20.70
C GLY A 30 3.86 -29.53 -21.36
N CYS A 31 3.25 -28.39 -20.99
CA CYS A 31 1.94 -28.00 -21.49
C CYS A 31 1.79 -26.49 -21.68
N VAL A 32 0.94 -26.12 -22.64
CA VAL A 32 0.48 -24.75 -22.87
C VAL A 32 -1.00 -24.66 -22.54
N TYR A 33 -1.35 -23.75 -21.63
CA TYR A 33 -2.73 -23.54 -21.21
C TYR A 33 -3.23 -22.21 -21.72
N LYS A 34 -4.49 -22.17 -22.16
CA LYS A 34 -5.19 -20.92 -22.42
C LYS A 34 -5.40 -20.18 -21.10
N THR A 35 -5.04 -18.91 -21.04
CA THR A 35 -5.41 -18.04 -19.92
C THR A 35 -6.92 -17.79 -20.00
N LEU A 36 -7.59 -17.91 -18.85
CA LEU A 36 -9.01 -17.55 -18.75
C LEU A 36 -9.19 -16.08 -19.16
N GLY A 37 -10.30 -15.76 -19.82
CA GLY A 37 -10.67 -14.40 -20.15
C GLY A 37 -10.75 -13.51 -18.91
N LYS A 38 -10.65 -12.20 -19.11
CA LYS A 38 -10.89 -11.21 -18.07
C LYS A 38 -12.32 -10.69 -18.21
N THR A 39 -13.04 -10.64 -17.10
CA THR A 39 -14.37 -10.03 -17.02
C THR A 39 -14.24 -8.69 -16.30
N LEU A 40 -14.89 -7.66 -16.82
CA LEU A 40 -15.01 -6.38 -16.16
C LEU A 40 -15.92 -6.57 -14.94
N LEU A 41 -15.39 -6.31 -13.74
CA LEU A 41 -16.14 -6.41 -12.48
C LEU A 41 -16.89 -5.11 -12.17
N ALA A 42 -16.22 -3.98 -12.34
CA ALA A 42 -16.79 -2.65 -12.08
C ALA A 42 -16.02 -1.58 -12.85
N THR A 43 -16.63 -0.41 -12.99
CA THR A 43 -15.99 0.80 -13.51
C THR A 43 -15.89 1.84 -12.41
N VAL A 44 -14.76 2.56 -12.37
CA VAL A 44 -14.61 3.69 -11.46
C VAL A 44 -15.38 4.89 -12.01
N PRO A 45 -16.15 5.60 -11.19
CA PRO A 45 -16.85 6.80 -11.62
C PRO A 45 -15.92 7.84 -12.23
N ASN A 46 -16.43 8.58 -13.20
CA ASN A 46 -15.74 9.68 -13.87
C ASN A 46 -14.41 9.29 -14.56
N SER A 47 -14.23 8.02 -14.91
CA SER A 47 -13.03 7.53 -15.62
C SER A 47 -11.69 7.96 -15.01
N THR A 48 -11.65 8.16 -13.69
CA THR A 48 -10.44 8.57 -12.98
C THR A 48 -9.43 7.42 -12.91
N PRO A 49 -8.13 7.68 -13.11
CA PRO A 49 -7.11 6.65 -12.99
C PRO A 49 -7.09 6.02 -11.61
N ILE A 50 -7.11 4.70 -11.55
CA ILE A 50 -6.91 3.95 -10.31
C ILE A 50 -5.42 3.97 -9.96
N ARG A 51 -5.09 4.42 -8.75
CA ARG A 51 -3.72 4.48 -8.22
C ARG A 51 -3.39 3.31 -7.32
N ALA A 52 -4.37 2.84 -6.57
CA ALA A 52 -4.22 1.64 -5.74
C ALA A 52 -5.58 0.99 -5.47
N MET A 53 -5.53 -0.29 -5.16
CA MET A 53 -6.68 -1.08 -4.73
C MET A 53 -6.27 -1.92 -3.53
N PHE A 54 -7.12 -1.94 -2.49
CA PHE A 54 -6.88 -2.68 -1.27
C PHE A 54 -8.12 -3.46 -0.90
N THR A 55 -8.02 -4.78 -0.88
CA THR A 55 -9.11 -5.66 -0.45
C THR A 55 -8.82 -6.16 0.95
N PHE A 56 -9.81 -6.06 1.82
CA PHE A 56 -9.70 -6.50 3.21
C PHE A 56 -11.02 -7.06 3.70
N ARG A 57 -10.97 -7.77 4.81
CA ARG A 57 -12.15 -8.24 5.52
C ARG A 57 -12.43 -7.31 6.70
N GLY A 58 -13.61 -6.75 6.73
CA GLY A 58 -14.04 -5.84 7.79
C GLY A 58 -14.35 -6.54 9.11
N TYR A 59 -14.61 -5.76 10.16
CA TYR A 59 -15.02 -6.28 11.46
C TYR A 59 -16.42 -6.98 11.41
N ASP A 60 -17.22 -6.65 10.41
CA ASP A 60 -18.51 -7.29 10.11
C ASP A 60 -18.36 -8.56 9.25
N ASN A 61 -17.12 -9.01 9.06
CA ASN A 61 -16.75 -10.20 8.30
C ASN A 61 -16.99 -10.10 6.78
N ALA A 62 -17.50 -8.98 6.26
CA ALA A 62 -17.69 -8.76 4.84
C ALA A 62 -16.38 -8.30 4.16
N PHE A 63 -16.17 -8.76 2.93
CA PHE A 63 -15.08 -8.27 2.10
C PHE A 63 -15.42 -6.91 1.51
N ARG A 64 -14.43 -6.04 1.49
CA ARG A 64 -14.51 -4.72 0.86
C ARG A 64 -13.25 -4.42 0.10
N THR A 65 -13.42 -3.72 -1.01
CA THR A 65 -12.29 -3.21 -1.79
C THR A 65 -12.32 -1.69 -1.79
N ILE A 66 -11.26 -1.08 -1.27
CA ILE A 66 -11.04 0.36 -1.39
C ILE A 66 -10.30 0.62 -2.69
N VAL A 67 -10.80 1.54 -3.49
CA VAL A 67 -10.20 1.99 -4.74
C VAL A 67 -9.80 3.45 -4.57
N CYS A 68 -8.50 3.68 -4.60
CA CYS A 68 -7.90 5.00 -4.47
C CYS A 68 -7.58 5.58 -5.85
N CYS A 69 -8.12 6.74 -6.13
CA CYS A 69 -7.84 7.56 -7.31
C CYS A 69 -7.04 8.81 -6.91
N ASP A 70 -6.74 9.69 -7.87
CA ASP A 70 -5.97 10.89 -7.57
C ASP A 70 -6.66 11.80 -6.53
N LYS A 71 -7.96 12.03 -6.69
CA LYS A 71 -8.73 12.97 -5.84
C LYS A 71 -9.92 12.32 -5.14
N LYS A 72 -10.15 11.05 -5.37
CA LYS A 72 -11.31 10.33 -4.88
C LYS A 72 -10.94 8.98 -4.32
N VAL A 73 -11.70 8.55 -3.34
CA VAL A 73 -11.60 7.21 -2.75
C VAL A 73 -12.99 6.59 -2.73
N TYR A 74 -13.08 5.40 -3.25
CA TYR A 74 -14.33 4.63 -3.31
C TYR A 74 -14.21 3.33 -2.55
N SER A 75 -15.30 2.88 -1.97
CA SER A 75 -15.42 1.54 -1.40
C SER A 75 -16.41 0.73 -2.23
N TYR A 76 -16.03 -0.48 -2.56
CA TYR A 76 -16.88 -1.49 -3.20
C TYR A 76 -17.17 -2.61 -2.23
N ALA A 77 -18.42 -3.09 -2.23
CA ALA A 77 -18.79 -4.34 -1.58
C ALA A 77 -18.22 -5.55 -2.33
N GLU A 78 -18.35 -6.73 -1.77
CA GLU A 78 -17.79 -7.99 -2.32
C GLU A 78 -18.22 -8.26 -3.76
N GLU A 79 -19.46 -7.95 -4.09
CA GLU A 79 -20.02 -8.19 -5.43
C GLU A 79 -19.62 -7.15 -6.48
N TYR A 80 -18.95 -6.07 -6.10
CA TYR A 80 -18.55 -4.95 -6.98
C TYR A 80 -19.70 -4.29 -7.76
N THR A 81 -20.94 -4.56 -7.39
CA THR A 81 -22.12 -4.02 -8.08
C THR A 81 -22.41 -2.58 -7.71
N THR A 82 -22.06 -2.21 -6.48
CA THR A 82 -22.30 -0.87 -5.94
C THR A 82 -21.02 -0.31 -5.35
N TYR A 83 -20.87 1.00 -5.42
CA TYR A 83 -19.79 1.72 -4.75
C TYR A 83 -20.34 2.82 -3.85
N THR A 84 -19.54 3.17 -2.85
CA THR A 84 -19.77 4.32 -1.98
C THR A 84 -18.60 5.26 -2.10
N ASP A 85 -18.84 6.55 -2.32
CA ASP A 85 -17.81 7.59 -2.25
C ASP A 85 -17.45 7.82 -0.77
N ILE A 86 -16.26 7.40 -0.38
CA ILE A 86 -15.72 7.57 0.98
C ILE A 86 -14.62 8.62 1.04
N THR A 87 -14.55 9.47 0.02
CA THR A 87 -13.56 10.55 -0.04
C THR A 87 -13.67 11.42 1.22
N PRO A 88 -12.54 11.70 1.90
CA PRO A 88 -12.57 12.56 3.09
C PRO A 88 -13.01 13.97 2.73
N SER A 89 -13.59 14.71 3.70
CA SER A 89 -14.00 16.10 3.51
C SER A 89 -12.85 17.00 3.06
N THR A 90 -11.64 16.73 3.55
CA THR A 90 -10.40 17.31 3.02
C THR A 90 -9.85 16.36 1.95
N ALA A 91 -10.38 16.47 0.74
CA ALA A 91 -10.04 15.57 -0.36
C ALA A 91 -8.54 15.60 -0.68
N PRO A 92 -7.97 14.45 -1.04
CA PRO A 92 -6.62 14.40 -1.58
C PRO A 92 -6.54 15.28 -2.83
N SER A 93 -5.51 16.12 -2.91
CA SER A 93 -5.31 17.03 -4.04
C SER A 93 -4.11 16.66 -4.91
N TYR A 94 -3.40 15.60 -4.54
CA TYR A 94 -2.16 15.22 -5.19
C TYR A 94 -2.39 14.17 -6.27
N VAL A 95 -1.86 14.42 -7.46
CA VAL A 95 -1.91 13.52 -8.61
C VAL A 95 -0.70 12.59 -8.57
N ASN A 96 -0.86 11.35 -9.00
CA ASN A 96 0.18 10.30 -9.00
C ASN A 96 0.73 9.92 -7.62
N ALA A 97 -0.03 10.11 -6.56
CA ALA A 97 0.35 9.68 -5.22
C ALA A 97 0.41 8.14 -5.10
N ILE A 98 1.36 7.67 -4.31
CA ILE A 98 1.46 6.25 -3.95
C ILE A 98 0.62 6.02 -2.69
N TRP A 99 -0.52 5.38 -2.85
CA TRP A 99 -1.38 5.05 -1.74
C TRP A 99 -0.88 3.82 -1.00
N GLN A 100 -1.00 3.88 0.32
CA GLN A 100 -0.71 2.76 1.21
C GLN A 100 -1.90 2.49 2.11
N PHE A 101 -2.02 1.26 2.55
CA PHE A 101 -3.12 0.77 3.37
C PHE A 101 -2.59 -0.13 4.47
N GLU A 102 -3.11 0.05 5.68
CA GLU A 102 -2.88 -0.86 6.80
C GLU A 102 -4.18 -1.09 7.57
N LEU A 103 -4.30 -2.27 8.16
CA LEU A 103 -5.42 -2.63 9.00
C LEU A 103 -4.92 -2.83 10.43
N ILE A 104 -5.43 -2.05 11.37
CA ILE A 104 -5.03 -2.12 12.79
C ILE A 104 -6.27 -2.34 13.64
N GLY A 105 -6.37 -3.51 14.28
CA GLY A 105 -7.54 -3.86 15.09
C GLY A 105 -8.87 -3.80 14.32
N GLY A 106 -8.85 -4.08 13.02
CA GLY A 106 -10.02 -3.96 12.16
C GLY A 106 -10.29 -2.54 11.63
N LEU A 107 -9.54 -1.53 12.07
CA LEU A 107 -9.62 -0.16 11.57
C LEU A 107 -8.77 0.02 10.31
N PRO A 108 -9.37 0.31 9.15
CA PRO A 108 -8.65 0.65 7.93
C PRO A 108 -8.00 2.02 8.04
N ILE A 109 -6.71 2.08 7.71
CA ILE A 109 -5.92 3.32 7.69
C ILE A 109 -5.25 3.44 6.34
N LEU A 110 -5.34 4.63 5.74
CA LEU A 110 -4.81 4.92 4.41
C LEU A 110 -3.95 6.18 4.44
N THR A 111 -2.96 6.23 3.58
CA THR A 111 -2.20 7.46 3.29
C THR A 111 -1.85 7.53 1.82
N ASN A 112 -1.76 8.74 1.29
CA ASN A 112 -1.16 9.01 -0.01
C ASN A 112 0.28 9.60 0.11
N GLY A 113 0.83 9.60 1.32
CA GLY A 113 2.18 10.09 1.61
C GLY A 113 2.38 11.61 1.51
N VAL A 114 1.35 12.37 1.15
CA VAL A 114 1.44 13.82 0.87
C VAL A 114 0.42 14.64 1.66
N ASN A 115 -0.87 14.31 1.56
CA ASN A 115 -1.93 15.17 2.10
C ASN A 115 -2.36 14.80 3.51
N GLY A 116 -2.16 13.56 3.94
CA GLY A 116 -2.56 13.11 5.26
C GLY A 116 -2.57 11.60 5.44
N ILE A 117 -2.97 11.24 6.62
CA ILE A 117 -3.29 9.86 6.98
C ILE A 117 -4.75 9.87 7.43
N TRP A 118 -5.54 8.95 6.89
CA TRP A 118 -6.97 8.85 7.14
C TRP A 118 -7.32 7.50 7.72
N LYS A 119 -8.31 7.48 8.58
CA LYS A 119 -8.96 6.27 9.08
C LYS A 119 -10.37 6.15 8.52
N TRP A 120 -10.86 4.93 8.39
CA TRP A 120 -12.26 4.66 8.06
C TRP A 120 -12.98 4.10 9.29
N PRO A 121 -13.60 4.95 10.11
CA PRO A 121 -14.09 4.56 11.45
C PRO A 121 -15.33 3.68 11.40
N SER A 122 -16.12 3.81 10.36
CA SER A 122 -17.30 2.94 10.13
C SER A 122 -17.61 2.85 8.64
N PHE A 123 -18.14 1.71 8.20
CA PHE A 123 -18.37 1.45 6.77
C PHE A 123 -19.52 2.26 6.13
N GLY A 124 -20.25 3.05 6.90
CA GLY A 124 -21.23 4.01 6.41
C GLY A 124 -20.74 5.46 6.39
N SER A 125 -19.50 5.71 6.80
CA SER A 125 -18.93 7.06 6.87
C SER A 125 -17.92 7.34 5.75
N VAL A 126 -17.52 8.60 5.60
CA VAL A 126 -16.34 8.99 4.82
C VAL A 126 -15.07 8.80 5.64
N LEU A 127 -13.93 8.77 4.96
CA LEU A 127 -12.62 8.75 5.60
C LEU A 127 -12.43 10.00 6.46
N GLN A 128 -11.86 9.82 7.64
CA GLN A 128 -11.55 10.90 8.57
C GLN A 128 -10.05 11.09 8.68
N LYS A 129 -9.59 12.34 8.54
CA LYS A 129 -8.17 12.67 8.71
C LYS A 129 -7.77 12.48 10.17
N MET A 130 -6.66 11.79 10.38
CA MET A 130 -6.07 11.58 11.70
C MET A 130 -5.19 12.77 12.08
N SER A 131 -5.24 13.19 13.34
CA SER A 131 -4.36 14.24 13.88
C SER A 131 -3.04 13.63 14.39
N ILE A 132 -2.26 13.09 13.47
CA ILE A 132 -0.98 12.43 13.72
C ILE A 132 0.09 12.99 12.78
N PRO A 133 1.40 12.76 13.04
CA PRO A 133 2.44 13.17 12.12
C PRO A 133 2.18 12.67 10.70
N LEU A 134 2.42 13.51 9.70
CA LEU A 134 2.37 13.09 8.31
C LEU A 134 3.58 12.21 8.00
N ALA A 135 3.39 11.18 7.17
CA ALA A 135 4.48 10.30 6.76
C ALA A 135 4.32 9.83 5.33
N LYS A 136 5.44 9.59 4.64
CA LYS A 136 5.43 9.02 3.29
C LYS A 136 5.17 7.52 3.29
N TYR A 137 5.56 6.85 4.35
CA TYR A 137 5.44 5.39 4.48
C TYR A 137 4.79 5.02 5.79
N MET A 138 3.92 4.02 5.74
CA MET A 138 3.30 3.47 6.94
C MET A 138 3.30 1.94 6.92
N LYS A 139 3.30 1.34 8.10
CA LYS A 139 3.23 -0.11 8.28
C LYS A 139 2.60 -0.48 9.61
N ASN A 140 1.78 -1.52 9.62
CA ASN A 140 1.33 -2.15 10.85
C ASN A 140 2.40 -3.13 11.33
N SER A 141 2.84 -2.99 12.56
CA SER A 141 3.70 -3.96 13.22
C SER A 141 3.34 -4.08 14.68
N MET A 142 3.09 -5.30 15.14
CA MET A 142 2.72 -5.60 16.54
C MET A 142 1.58 -4.71 17.06
N HIS A 143 0.53 -4.56 16.24
CA HIS A 143 -0.61 -3.68 16.51
C HIS A 143 -0.26 -2.20 16.71
N ARG A 144 0.88 -1.75 16.18
CA ARG A 144 1.31 -0.35 16.17
C ARG A 144 1.33 0.18 14.75
N LEU A 145 0.88 1.41 14.59
CA LEU A 145 1.10 2.14 13.35
C LEU A 145 2.52 2.70 13.35
N MET A 146 3.34 2.21 12.45
CA MET A 146 4.69 2.73 12.21
C MET A 146 4.63 3.70 11.04
N LEU A 147 5.28 4.83 11.20
CA LEU A 147 5.38 5.92 10.22
C LEU A 147 6.84 6.17 9.90
N GLY A 148 7.19 6.21 8.62
CA GLY A 148 8.54 6.49 8.15
C GLY A 148 8.60 7.68 7.21
N HIS A 149 9.72 8.38 7.20
CA HIS A 149 9.89 9.64 6.48
C HIS A 149 8.81 10.63 6.92
N VAL A 150 8.94 11.11 8.12
CA VAL A 150 7.90 11.81 8.87
C VAL A 150 8.02 13.32 8.71
N THR A 151 6.88 14.00 8.61
CA THR A 151 6.80 15.47 8.72
C THR A 151 6.12 15.84 10.04
N GLU A 152 6.80 16.60 10.87
CA GLU A 152 6.29 17.12 12.15
C GLU A 152 6.35 18.64 12.13
N GLY A 153 5.19 19.27 12.27
CA GLY A 153 5.08 20.71 12.05
C GLY A 153 5.43 21.08 10.61
N SER A 154 6.39 21.96 10.42
CA SER A 154 6.93 22.39 9.12
C SER A 154 8.21 21.64 8.70
N TYR A 155 8.71 20.73 9.52
CA TYR A 155 9.99 20.05 9.27
C TYR A 155 9.79 18.63 8.75
N GLU A 156 10.53 18.28 7.70
CA GLU A 156 10.60 16.95 7.13
C GLU A 156 11.82 16.21 7.73
N TYR A 157 11.58 14.98 8.17
CA TYR A 157 12.60 14.10 8.76
C TYR A 157 12.69 12.80 7.98
N PRO A 158 13.51 12.76 6.93
CA PRO A 158 13.55 11.63 5.99
C PRO A 158 13.96 10.29 6.60
N SER A 159 14.78 10.33 7.66
CA SER A 159 15.30 9.15 8.36
C SER A 159 14.53 8.79 9.63
N ARG A 160 13.44 9.54 9.95
CA ARG A 160 12.69 9.35 11.18
C ARG A 160 11.64 8.27 11.04
N VAL A 161 11.60 7.38 12.03
CA VAL A 161 10.49 6.47 12.30
C VAL A 161 9.74 6.94 13.54
N ARG A 162 8.42 6.97 13.46
CA ARG A 162 7.52 7.14 14.59
C ARG A 162 6.65 5.90 14.73
N TRP A 163 6.27 5.56 15.94
CA TRP A 163 5.30 4.49 16.17
C TRP A 163 4.25 4.91 17.19
N SER A 164 3.06 4.42 17.00
CA SER A 164 1.94 4.65 17.91
C SER A 164 2.01 3.78 19.16
N LYS A 165 1.19 4.09 20.12
CA LYS A 165 0.85 3.16 21.20
C LYS A 165 0.22 1.89 20.62
N SER A 166 0.45 0.75 21.24
CA SER A 166 -0.13 -0.53 20.80
C SER A 166 -1.65 -0.49 20.82
N ALA A 167 -2.28 -0.97 19.76
CA ALA A 167 -3.72 -0.96 19.52
C ALA A 167 -4.39 0.43 19.52
N GLN A 168 -3.60 1.51 19.57
CA GLN A 168 -4.09 2.89 19.54
C GLN A 168 -3.33 3.68 18.46
N PRO A 169 -3.72 3.55 17.19
CA PRO A 169 -2.97 4.11 16.07
C PRO A 169 -2.97 5.64 16.01
N GLU A 170 -3.74 6.30 16.84
CA GLU A 170 -3.81 7.78 16.93
C GLU A 170 -2.90 8.35 18.04
N VAL A 171 -2.35 7.50 18.91
CA VAL A 171 -1.57 7.96 20.07
C VAL A 171 -0.07 7.81 19.79
N PHE A 172 0.58 8.93 19.49
CA PHE A 172 2.02 9.04 19.18
C PHE A 172 2.82 9.71 20.31
N THR A 173 2.28 9.82 21.51
CA THR A 173 2.98 10.36 22.66
C THR A 173 4.20 9.52 22.99
N ILE A 174 5.39 10.15 23.04
CA ILE A 174 6.64 9.48 23.35
C ILE A 174 6.67 9.12 24.83
N GLY A 175 7.08 7.91 25.15
CA GLY A 175 7.20 7.48 26.54
C GLY A 175 7.55 6.00 26.68
N LYS A 176 7.73 5.57 27.92
CA LYS A 176 7.93 4.17 28.32
C LYS A 176 6.58 3.43 28.40
N ASP A 177 6.63 2.14 28.70
CA ASP A 177 5.48 1.31 29.07
C ASP A 177 4.37 1.24 28.00
N GLY A 178 4.77 0.90 26.78
CA GLY A 178 3.82 0.67 25.71
C GLY A 178 3.29 1.92 25.00
N LYS A 179 3.74 3.11 25.38
CA LYS A 179 3.47 4.36 24.67
C LYS A 179 4.11 4.37 23.27
N GLY A 180 3.86 5.40 22.50
CA GLY A 180 4.51 5.63 21.21
C GLY A 180 5.99 5.98 21.36
N GLY A 181 6.68 6.11 20.24
CA GLY A 181 8.08 6.49 20.23
C GLY A 181 8.57 7.01 18.89
N ARG A 182 9.85 7.31 18.84
CA ARG A 182 10.57 7.69 17.65
C ARG A 182 11.98 7.13 17.64
N ALA A 183 12.53 6.93 16.46
CA ALA A 183 13.94 6.71 16.21
C ALA A 183 14.34 7.46 14.93
N ASP A 184 15.54 8.01 14.92
CA ASP A 184 16.16 8.63 13.76
C ASP A 184 17.35 7.77 13.35
N PHE A 185 17.45 7.44 12.07
CA PHE A 185 18.56 6.66 11.51
C PHE A 185 19.53 7.62 10.85
N ILE A 186 20.76 7.67 11.38
CA ILE A 186 21.86 8.48 10.89
C ILE A 186 22.97 7.54 10.48
N LYS A 187 23.47 7.70 9.28
CA LYS A 187 24.67 7.02 8.81
C LYS A 187 25.86 7.97 8.94
N MET A 188 26.86 7.56 9.70
CA MET A 188 28.17 8.23 9.72
C MET A 188 28.95 7.81 8.49
N THR A 189 29.31 8.77 7.66
CA THR A 189 30.24 8.54 6.55
C THR A 189 31.69 8.57 7.05
N GLY A 190 32.62 7.89 6.35
CA GLY A 190 34.00 7.76 6.79
C GLY A 190 34.80 9.06 6.89
N ASP A 191 34.27 10.16 6.38
CA ASP A 191 34.80 11.52 6.50
C ASP A 191 34.18 12.31 7.68
N GLY A 192 33.37 11.64 8.49
CA GLY A 192 32.70 12.28 9.63
C GLY A 192 31.48 13.12 9.28
N MET A 193 31.09 13.18 8.01
CA MET A 193 29.84 13.82 7.62
C MET A 193 28.64 12.94 7.95
N GLU A 194 27.66 13.50 8.64
CA GLU A 194 26.36 12.86 8.86
C GLU A 194 25.55 12.91 7.57
N SER A 195 25.28 11.77 6.96
CA SER A 195 24.30 11.67 5.88
C SER A 195 23.01 11.06 6.42
N GLN A 196 21.92 11.80 6.32
CA GLN A 196 20.61 11.24 6.63
C GLN A 196 20.17 10.32 5.50
N GLU A 197 20.11 9.03 5.76
CA GLU A 197 19.47 8.08 4.86
C GLU A 197 17.97 8.32 4.84
N ARG A 198 17.38 8.17 3.64
CA ARG A 198 15.93 8.34 3.48
C ARG A 198 15.24 6.99 3.58
N ILE A 199 14.25 6.90 4.45
CA ILE A 199 13.36 5.75 4.49
C ILE A 199 12.59 5.68 3.16
N LYS A 200 12.62 4.50 2.54
CA LYS A 200 11.95 4.22 1.26
C LYS A 200 10.80 3.23 1.40
N GLY A 201 10.61 2.66 2.57
CA GLY A 201 9.54 1.71 2.84
C GLY A 201 9.78 0.91 4.10
N PHE A 202 8.83 0.03 4.40
CA PHE A 202 8.91 -0.93 5.48
C PHE A 202 8.71 -2.35 4.95
N GLY A 203 9.55 -3.27 5.39
CA GLY A 203 9.39 -4.70 5.17
C GLY A 203 9.09 -5.43 6.48
N ASN A 204 8.22 -6.42 6.45
CA ASN A 204 8.03 -7.34 7.58
C ASN A 204 8.69 -8.67 7.26
N PHE A 205 9.52 -9.15 8.19
CA PHE A 205 10.05 -10.50 8.14
C PHE A 205 9.87 -11.15 9.51
N LYS A 206 9.04 -12.19 9.59
CA LYS A 206 8.59 -12.77 10.85
C LYS A 206 7.98 -11.68 11.74
N ASN A 207 8.48 -11.49 12.95
CA ASN A 207 7.98 -10.49 13.91
C ASN A 207 8.86 -9.22 13.96
N ARG A 208 9.63 -8.94 12.89
CA ARG A 208 10.52 -7.76 12.81
C ARG A 208 10.14 -6.88 11.65
N VAL A 209 10.27 -5.58 11.84
CA VAL A 209 10.15 -4.58 10.79
C VAL A 209 11.56 -4.19 10.33
N PHE A 210 11.76 -4.16 9.04
CA PHE A 210 12.94 -3.63 8.37
C PHE A 210 12.59 -2.28 7.74
N VAL A 211 13.52 -1.37 7.80
CA VAL A 211 13.39 0.00 7.29
C VAL A 211 14.39 0.22 6.18
#